data_e957d6e5752ba652d51279d97cc5a4ec
#
_entry.id   e957d6e5752ba652d51279d97cc5a4ec
#
_cell.length_a   1.000
_cell.length_b   1.000
_cell.length_c   1.000
_cell.angle_alpha   90.00
_cell.angle_beta   90.00
_cell.angle_gamma   90.00
#
_symmetry.space_group_name_H-M   'P 1'
#
loop_
_entity.id
_entity.type
_entity.pdbx_description
1 polymer ?
#
loop_
_entity_poly.entity_id
_entity_poly.type
_entity_poly.pdbx_seq_one_letter_code
_entity_poly.pdbx_strand_id
1 'polypeptide(L)'
;DRVLHNRGEVSRKSKEKVLKVIEELGFRPNLYASLLASQKERLIQCVIPEFQPGEFWKKKKKGLQDAAQLVSRYGIRIETVKYDQYSVESFRNACSKVMDNPPSGVLVAPMYGEETLKFVVRLSEAGVPYMFLDSKIDDDGYLAYFGMPMYQSGYLCADILTGGRDVPEKIYVVRIARDKMGLSDPTAARRAGFMDFMKEHYPDVQIDNVFIDPKDKAAIYTKLDQTVGAEKGKRFVVMFNSRIHLVADYLTDRGIHDCRVVGFDCLEKNIEALRSGTVQALVAQHTDRQAVEAVNSMADYLLMGKSVAKRDNFIQMDILNRYNCDYYL
;
A
#
# COMPACT_ATOMS: atom_id res chain seq x y z
N ASP A 1 12.33 26.85 -30.86
CA ASP A 1 12.48 26.51 -29.43
C ASP A 1 11.72 27.50 -28.51
N ARG A 2 11.92 28.84 -28.60
CA ARG A 2 11.28 29.84 -27.75
C ARG A 2 9.74 29.82 -27.85
N VAL A 3 9.18 29.66 -29.06
CA VAL A 3 7.73 29.57 -29.28
C VAL A 3 7.13 28.29 -28.71
N LEU A 4 7.83 27.14 -28.89
CA LEU A 4 7.38 25.85 -28.42
C LEU A 4 7.36 25.73 -26.89
N HIS A 5 8.28 26.40 -26.22
CA HIS A 5 8.39 26.37 -24.75
C HIS A 5 7.86 27.62 -24.05
N ASN A 6 7.13 28.48 -24.76
CA ASN A 6 6.54 29.72 -24.26
C ASN A 6 7.54 30.60 -23.47
N ARG A 7 8.83 30.56 -23.87
CA ARG A 7 9.89 31.40 -23.28
C ARG A 7 9.78 32.79 -23.86
N GLY A 8 9.63 33.80 -23.02
CA GLY A 8 9.31 35.19 -23.36
C GLY A 8 10.10 35.82 -24.53
N GLU A 9 9.66 37.02 -25.01
CA GLU A 9 10.26 37.82 -26.08
C GLU A 9 10.09 37.33 -27.53
N VAL A 10 9.01 36.64 -27.85
CA VAL A 10 8.64 36.35 -29.24
C VAL A 10 7.46 37.23 -29.63
N SER A 11 7.60 38.01 -30.72
CA SER A 11 6.48 38.83 -31.20
C SER A 11 5.27 37.96 -31.57
N ARG A 12 4.06 38.50 -31.34
CA ARG A 12 2.80 37.80 -31.63
C ARG A 12 2.75 37.27 -33.07
N LYS A 13 3.21 38.08 -34.04
CA LYS A 13 3.26 37.73 -35.47
C LYS A 13 4.21 36.54 -35.74
N SER A 14 5.35 36.49 -35.05
CA SER A 14 6.29 35.38 -35.19
C SER A 14 5.76 34.10 -34.53
N LYS A 15 5.07 34.22 -33.38
CA LYS A 15 4.44 33.10 -32.70
C LYS A 15 3.35 32.46 -33.57
N GLU A 16 2.47 33.26 -34.17
CA GLU A 16 1.39 32.80 -35.04
C GLU A 16 1.95 32.10 -36.32
N LYS A 17 3.01 32.65 -36.95
CA LYS A 17 3.66 31.99 -38.08
C LYS A 17 4.25 30.64 -37.74
N VAL A 18 4.97 30.53 -36.60
CA VAL A 18 5.59 29.27 -36.17
C VAL A 18 4.54 28.25 -35.83
N LEU A 19 3.46 28.62 -35.14
CA LEU A 19 2.36 27.70 -34.80
C LEU A 19 1.67 27.15 -36.05
N LYS A 20 1.44 28.01 -37.06
CA LYS A 20 0.87 27.59 -38.35
C LYS A 20 1.74 26.58 -39.08
N VAL A 21 3.05 26.81 -39.15
CA VAL A 21 3.99 25.89 -39.79
C VAL A 21 4.09 24.55 -39.00
N ILE A 22 4.02 24.57 -37.65
CA ILE A 22 3.97 23.39 -36.82
C ILE A 22 2.73 22.55 -37.17
N GLU A 23 1.59 23.18 -37.33
CA GLU A 23 0.33 22.53 -37.69
C GLU A 23 0.37 21.97 -39.13
N GLU A 24 0.85 22.75 -40.10
CA GLU A 24 1.00 22.34 -41.51
C GLU A 24 1.95 21.16 -41.70
N LEU A 25 3.04 21.12 -40.93
CA LEU A 25 4.01 20.04 -40.97
C LEU A 25 3.64 18.81 -40.11
N GLY A 26 2.56 18.89 -39.37
CA GLY A 26 2.20 17.85 -38.39
C GLY A 26 3.30 17.60 -37.32
N PHE A 27 4.13 18.66 -37.09
CA PHE A 27 5.26 18.53 -36.16
C PHE A 27 4.76 18.40 -34.72
N ARG A 28 4.99 17.25 -34.14
CA ARG A 28 4.82 17.04 -32.70
C ARG A 28 6.18 17.14 -32.02
N PRO A 29 6.38 18.11 -31.11
CA PRO A 29 7.62 18.18 -30.34
C PRO A 29 7.92 16.82 -29.74
N ASN A 30 9.10 16.29 -29.97
CA ASN A 30 9.53 15.09 -29.27
C ASN A 30 9.82 15.49 -27.81
N LEU A 31 8.82 15.32 -26.97
CA LEU A 31 8.89 15.67 -25.55
C LEU A 31 10.05 14.96 -24.87
N TYR A 32 10.30 13.71 -25.24
CA TYR A 32 11.41 12.93 -24.70
C TYR A 32 12.78 13.50 -25.08
N ALA A 33 12.95 13.99 -26.31
CA ALA A 33 14.19 14.65 -26.72
C ALA A 33 14.40 15.98 -25.95
N SER A 34 13.33 16.74 -25.69
CA SER A 34 13.39 17.96 -24.89
C SER A 34 13.73 17.67 -23.42
N LEU A 35 13.19 16.60 -22.86
CA LEU A 35 13.48 16.17 -21.50
C LEU A 35 14.93 15.69 -21.34
N LEU A 36 15.45 14.92 -22.31
CA LEU A 36 16.86 14.51 -22.37
C LEU A 36 17.81 15.71 -22.47
N ALA A 37 17.42 16.77 -23.21
CA ALA A 37 18.22 17.98 -23.35
C ALA A 37 18.19 18.88 -22.10
N SER A 38 17.22 18.72 -21.20
CA SER A 38 17.06 19.61 -20.05
C SER A 38 18.08 19.38 -18.93
N GLN A 39 18.77 18.25 -18.88
CA GLN A 39 19.76 17.82 -17.86
C GLN A 39 19.36 18.07 -16.40
N LYS A 40 18.08 18.37 -16.13
CA LYS A 40 17.59 18.66 -14.79
C LYS A 40 17.32 17.34 -14.06
N GLU A 41 18.19 16.97 -13.13
CA GLU A 41 17.90 15.87 -12.22
C GLU A 41 16.68 16.16 -11.36
N ARG A 42 15.82 15.16 -11.20
CA ARG A 42 14.65 15.19 -10.31
C ARG A 42 14.77 14.04 -9.33
N LEU A 43 14.54 14.32 -8.07
CA LEU A 43 14.55 13.32 -7.02
C LEU A 43 13.12 13.00 -6.58
N ILE A 44 12.75 11.71 -6.60
CA ILE A 44 11.55 11.19 -5.93
C ILE A 44 12.02 10.44 -4.70
N GLN A 45 11.53 10.81 -3.52
CA GLN A 45 11.78 10.07 -2.30
C GLN A 45 10.57 9.23 -1.90
N CYS A 46 10.82 7.96 -1.56
CA CYS A 46 9.81 7.02 -1.14
C CYS A 46 9.96 6.75 0.37
N VAL A 47 9.04 7.28 1.18
CA VAL A 47 9.02 7.09 2.63
C VAL A 47 8.23 5.81 2.91
N ILE A 48 8.95 4.73 3.27
CA ILE A 48 8.40 3.39 3.45
C ILE A 48 8.92 2.72 4.72
N PRO A 49 8.17 1.78 5.30
CA PRO A 49 8.66 0.99 6.43
C PRO A 49 9.93 0.19 6.11
N GLU A 50 10.78 0.01 7.11
CA GLU A 50 11.82 -1.01 7.09
C GLU A 50 11.20 -2.41 7.09
N PHE A 51 11.89 -3.36 6.45
CA PHE A 51 11.41 -4.74 6.35
C PHE A 51 12.57 -5.72 6.26
N GLN A 52 12.31 -6.97 6.69
CA GLN A 52 13.20 -8.09 6.56
C GLN A 52 12.92 -8.91 5.28
N PRO A 53 13.87 -9.74 4.82
CA PRO A 53 13.61 -10.70 3.75
C PRO A 53 12.37 -11.56 4.04
N GLY A 54 11.47 -11.70 3.05
CA GLY A 54 10.22 -12.45 3.21
C GLY A 54 9.03 -11.63 3.71
N GLU A 55 9.22 -10.38 4.11
CA GLU A 55 8.12 -9.50 4.53
C GLU A 55 7.43 -8.80 3.35
N PHE A 56 6.25 -8.26 3.61
CA PHE A 56 5.36 -7.59 2.66
C PHE A 56 6.06 -6.56 1.75
N TRP A 57 6.92 -5.73 2.30
CA TRP A 57 7.59 -4.64 1.58
C TRP A 57 8.66 -5.09 0.58
N LYS A 58 9.06 -6.37 0.58
CA LYS A 58 10.06 -6.91 -0.36
C LYS A 58 9.60 -6.80 -1.82
N LYS A 59 8.37 -7.22 -2.14
CA LYS A 59 7.81 -7.13 -3.51
C LYS A 59 7.64 -5.66 -3.92
N LYS A 60 7.17 -4.81 -3.01
CA LYS A 60 7.01 -3.36 -3.26
C LYS A 60 8.35 -2.67 -3.54
N LYS A 61 9.42 -3.00 -2.77
CA LYS A 61 10.77 -2.51 -3.06
C LYS A 61 11.24 -2.92 -4.45
N LYS A 62 10.97 -4.17 -4.88
CA LYS A 62 11.30 -4.61 -6.23
C LYS A 62 10.59 -3.74 -7.27
N GLY A 63 9.29 -3.49 -7.12
CA GLY A 63 8.55 -2.59 -8.00
C GLY A 63 9.15 -1.17 -8.06
N LEU A 64 9.56 -0.61 -6.91
CA LEU A 64 10.27 0.68 -6.87
C LEU A 64 11.61 0.64 -7.63
N GLN A 65 12.37 -0.45 -7.52
CA GLN A 65 13.64 -0.63 -8.23
C GLN A 65 13.44 -0.78 -9.74
N ASP A 66 12.47 -1.59 -10.15
CA ASP A 66 12.11 -1.79 -11.55
C ASP A 66 11.68 -0.45 -12.20
N ALA A 67 10.84 0.30 -11.51
CA ALA A 67 10.42 1.63 -11.95
C ALA A 67 11.59 2.63 -11.99
N ALA A 68 12.49 2.59 -10.99
CA ALA A 68 13.68 3.44 -10.96
C ALA A 68 14.56 3.26 -12.21
N GLN A 69 14.75 2.01 -12.66
CA GLN A 69 15.48 1.74 -13.91
C GLN A 69 14.78 2.34 -15.13
N LEU A 70 13.45 2.30 -15.17
CA LEU A 70 12.68 2.85 -16.28
C LEU A 70 12.74 4.38 -16.34
N VAL A 71 12.63 5.06 -15.20
CA VAL A 71 12.57 6.53 -15.16
C VAL A 71 13.95 7.21 -15.12
N SER A 72 15.02 6.46 -14.80
CA SER A 72 16.40 6.99 -14.73
C SER A 72 16.87 7.63 -16.05
N ARG A 73 16.47 7.06 -17.18
CA ARG A 73 16.75 7.62 -18.52
C ARG A 73 16.17 9.01 -18.77
N TYR A 74 15.22 9.44 -17.93
CA TYR A 74 14.61 10.76 -18.00
C TYR A 74 15.15 11.73 -16.94
N GLY A 75 16.28 11.41 -16.32
CA GLY A 75 16.89 12.22 -15.26
C GLY A 75 16.12 12.17 -13.94
N ILE A 76 15.34 11.10 -13.70
CA ILE A 76 14.66 10.89 -12.42
C ILE A 76 15.43 9.87 -11.61
N ARG A 77 15.78 10.25 -10.39
CA ARG A 77 16.39 9.38 -9.38
C ARG A 77 15.38 9.06 -8.28
N ILE A 78 15.38 7.82 -7.83
CA ILE A 78 14.49 7.36 -6.74
C ILE A 78 15.34 6.96 -5.55
N GLU A 79 14.99 7.48 -4.39
CA GLU A 79 15.60 7.11 -3.12
C GLU A 79 14.54 6.63 -2.14
N THR A 80 14.88 5.64 -1.32
CA THR A 80 14.01 5.17 -0.24
C THR A 80 14.48 5.73 1.09
N VAL A 81 13.57 6.40 1.80
CA VAL A 81 13.75 6.83 3.19
C VAL A 81 12.97 5.86 4.05
N LYS A 82 13.68 5.09 4.87
CA LYS A 82 13.10 4.02 5.66
C LYS A 82 12.84 4.45 7.10
N TYR A 83 11.80 3.87 7.72
CA TYR A 83 11.47 4.04 9.13
C TYR A 83 11.03 2.74 9.77
N ASP A 84 11.25 2.57 11.07
CA ASP A 84 10.72 1.46 11.84
C ASP A 84 9.20 1.62 12.00
N GLN A 85 8.43 0.66 11.47
CA GLN A 85 6.97 0.67 11.52
C GLN A 85 6.39 0.54 12.94
N TYR A 86 7.22 0.27 13.95
CA TYR A 86 6.84 0.15 15.35
C TYR A 86 7.28 1.36 16.19
N SER A 87 7.85 2.40 15.56
CA SER A 87 8.35 3.61 16.21
C SER A 87 7.84 4.86 15.51
N VAL A 88 6.95 5.60 16.18
CA VAL A 88 6.46 6.90 15.70
C VAL A 88 7.59 7.89 15.55
N GLU A 89 8.58 7.85 16.45
CA GLU A 89 9.73 8.74 16.38
C GLU A 89 10.62 8.45 15.17
N SER A 90 10.82 7.17 14.83
CA SER A 90 11.52 6.79 13.60
C SER A 90 10.81 7.34 12.36
N PHE A 91 9.46 7.33 12.33
CA PHE A 91 8.68 7.93 11.25
C PHE A 91 8.86 9.44 11.19
N ARG A 92 8.79 10.15 12.34
CA ARG A 92 9.04 11.60 12.42
C ARG A 92 10.43 11.96 11.90
N ASN A 93 11.45 11.21 12.30
CA ASN A 93 12.83 11.41 11.86
C ASN A 93 12.98 11.20 10.35
N ALA A 94 12.34 10.19 9.78
CA ALA A 94 12.31 9.97 8.35
C ALA A 94 11.65 11.14 7.60
N CYS A 95 10.51 11.64 8.07
CA CYS A 95 9.83 12.81 7.53
C CYS A 95 10.69 14.08 7.61
N SER A 96 11.37 14.31 8.74
CA SER A 96 12.27 15.45 8.92
C SER A 96 13.44 15.39 7.93
N LYS A 97 14.06 14.21 7.78
CA LYS A 97 15.14 14.01 6.80
C LYS A 97 14.73 14.35 5.37
N VAL A 98 13.48 14.05 4.96
CA VAL A 98 12.95 14.47 3.67
C VAL A 98 12.87 15.98 3.57
N MET A 99 12.45 16.64 4.64
CA MET A 99 12.28 18.10 4.66
C MET A 99 13.60 18.88 4.80
N ASP A 100 14.68 18.27 5.26
CA ASP A 100 16.02 18.90 5.31
C ASP A 100 16.55 19.20 3.89
N ASN A 101 16.18 18.38 2.90
CA ASN A 101 16.49 18.60 1.49
C ASN A 101 15.29 18.16 0.64
N PRO A 102 14.28 19.02 0.49
CA PRO A 102 13.02 18.65 -0.15
C PRO A 102 13.22 18.14 -1.58
N PRO A 103 12.70 16.93 -1.91
CA PRO A 103 12.82 16.35 -3.25
C PRO A 103 11.88 17.00 -4.24
N SER A 104 11.93 16.58 -5.52
CA SER A 104 10.99 17.00 -6.53
C SER A 104 9.59 16.40 -6.34
N GLY A 105 9.48 15.25 -5.64
CA GLY A 105 8.21 14.61 -5.31
C GLY A 105 8.37 13.52 -4.26
N VAL A 106 7.29 13.19 -3.55
CA VAL A 106 7.30 12.21 -2.46
C VAL A 106 6.22 11.13 -2.69
N LEU A 107 6.61 9.87 -2.53
CA LEU A 107 5.68 8.76 -2.34
C LEU A 107 5.72 8.37 -0.86
N VAL A 108 4.60 8.38 -0.17
CA VAL A 108 4.55 8.06 1.26
C VAL A 108 3.58 6.92 1.55
N ALA A 109 4.06 5.93 2.31
CA ALA A 109 3.25 4.86 2.88
C ALA A 109 2.91 5.23 4.33
N PRO A 110 1.72 5.76 4.61
CA PRO A 110 1.37 6.24 5.94
C PRO A 110 1.10 5.07 6.90
N MET A 111 1.83 5.05 8.02
CA MET A 111 1.57 4.11 9.13
C MET A 111 0.98 4.82 10.35
N TYR A 112 1.23 6.13 10.49
CA TYR A 112 0.82 6.98 11.60
C TYR A 112 0.02 8.16 11.04
N GLY A 113 -1.31 8.10 11.12
CA GLY A 113 -2.20 9.04 10.45
C GLY A 113 -1.92 10.50 10.82
N GLU A 114 -1.87 10.82 12.12
CA GLU A 114 -1.64 12.19 12.61
C GLU A 114 -0.26 12.74 12.20
N GLU A 115 0.79 11.92 12.33
CA GLU A 115 2.13 12.35 11.95
C GLU A 115 2.30 12.47 10.43
N THR A 116 1.58 11.63 9.68
CA THR A 116 1.53 11.77 8.23
C THR A 116 0.84 13.07 7.82
N LEU A 117 -0.26 13.44 8.50
CA LEU A 117 -0.94 14.71 8.22
C LEU A 117 0.00 15.91 8.45
N LYS A 118 0.74 15.93 9.56
CA LYS A 118 1.76 16.96 9.84
C LYS A 118 2.82 17.02 8.74
N PHE A 119 3.25 15.86 8.25
CA PHE A 119 4.25 15.77 7.19
C PHE A 119 3.75 16.30 5.84
N VAL A 120 2.55 15.91 5.41
CA VAL A 120 2.01 16.33 4.10
C VAL A 120 1.64 17.82 4.07
N VAL A 121 1.28 18.42 5.22
CA VAL A 121 1.13 19.86 5.35
C VAL A 121 2.46 20.57 5.05
N ARG A 122 3.57 20.12 5.64
CA ARG A 122 4.91 20.68 5.37
C ARG A 122 5.34 20.50 3.91
N LEU A 123 5.01 19.35 3.29
CA LEU A 123 5.27 19.14 1.86
C LEU A 123 4.49 20.14 0.99
N SER A 124 3.22 20.36 1.32
CA SER A 124 2.37 21.32 0.62
C SER A 124 2.89 22.76 0.76
N GLU A 125 3.29 23.17 1.95
CA GLU A 125 3.90 24.49 2.21
C GLU A 125 5.22 24.68 1.45
N ALA A 126 6.00 23.61 1.27
CA ALA A 126 7.22 23.61 0.48
C ALA A 126 6.99 23.48 -1.04
N GLY A 127 5.74 23.34 -1.50
CA GLY A 127 5.40 23.12 -2.91
C GLY A 127 5.86 21.77 -3.44
N VAL A 128 6.07 20.77 -2.59
CA VAL A 128 6.49 19.41 -2.97
C VAL A 128 5.27 18.53 -3.20
N PRO A 129 5.04 18.05 -4.43
CA PRO A 129 3.95 17.15 -4.73
C PRO A 129 4.16 15.79 -4.05
N TYR A 130 3.05 15.19 -3.58
CA TYR A 130 3.11 13.88 -2.95
C TYR A 130 1.95 12.98 -3.37
N MET A 131 2.19 11.68 -3.28
CA MET A 131 1.20 10.63 -3.52
C MET A 131 1.26 9.61 -2.39
N PHE A 132 0.13 9.00 -2.08
CA PHE A 132 0.05 7.90 -1.13
C PHE A 132 0.27 6.56 -1.81
N LEU A 133 0.96 5.65 -1.10
CA LEU A 133 1.27 4.32 -1.53
C LEU A 133 0.83 3.29 -0.47
N ASP A 134 0.16 2.21 -0.89
CA ASP A 134 -0.34 1.13 -0.02
C ASP A 134 -1.56 1.49 0.82
N SER A 135 -1.48 2.50 1.64
CA SER A 135 -2.56 3.08 2.42
C SER A 135 -2.60 4.60 2.24
N LYS A 136 -3.69 5.23 2.64
CA LYS A 136 -3.83 6.69 2.62
C LYS A 136 -4.48 7.16 3.92
N ILE A 137 -4.31 8.44 4.21
CA ILE A 137 -5.04 9.14 5.26
C ILE A 137 -6.11 10.03 4.63
N ASP A 138 -7.01 10.54 5.44
CA ASP A 138 -7.97 11.55 5.02
C ASP A 138 -7.26 12.90 4.90
N ASP A 139 -7.04 13.32 3.67
CA ASP A 139 -6.32 14.53 3.28
C ASP A 139 -6.75 14.92 1.88
N ASP A 140 -6.72 16.23 1.57
CA ASP A 140 -7.15 16.76 0.28
C ASP A 140 -6.00 17.21 -0.64
N GLY A 141 -4.78 17.21 -0.16
CA GLY A 141 -3.60 17.74 -0.86
C GLY A 141 -2.87 16.76 -1.76
N TYR A 142 -3.08 15.44 -1.62
CA TYR A 142 -2.34 14.46 -2.40
C TYR A 142 -2.75 14.44 -3.88
N LEU A 143 -1.76 14.20 -4.76
CA LEU A 143 -2.00 14.09 -6.21
C LEU A 143 -2.72 12.80 -6.58
N ALA A 144 -2.30 11.68 -5.98
CA ALA A 144 -2.88 10.37 -6.21
C ALA A 144 -2.58 9.39 -5.07
N TYR A 145 -3.41 8.36 -4.99
CA TYR A 145 -3.21 7.17 -4.16
C TYR A 145 -3.09 5.93 -5.05
N PHE A 146 -2.15 5.06 -4.73
CA PHE A 146 -1.94 3.76 -5.37
C PHE A 146 -1.96 2.66 -4.31
N GLY A 147 -3.00 1.86 -4.33
CA GLY A 147 -3.21 0.78 -3.38
C GLY A 147 -4.38 -0.10 -3.78
N MET A 148 -4.80 -0.98 -2.88
CA MET A 148 -6.04 -1.73 -3.09
C MET A 148 -7.25 -0.98 -2.49
N PRO A 149 -8.49 -1.29 -2.89
CA PRO A 149 -9.68 -0.74 -2.27
C PRO A 149 -9.87 -1.37 -0.88
N MET A 150 -9.27 -0.74 0.14
CA MET A 150 -9.11 -1.30 1.49
C MET A 150 -10.43 -1.68 2.14
N TYR A 151 -11.44 -0.79 2.10
CA TYR A 151 -12.76 -1.07 2.66
C TYR A 151 -13.41 -2.28 2.01
N GLN A 152 -13.46 -2.31 0.67
CA GLN A 152 -14.02 -3.42 -0.11
C GLN A 152 -13.26 -4.72 0.13
N SER A 153 -11.95 -4.65 0.37
CA SER A 153 -11.16 -5.84 0.68
C SER A 153 -11.53 -6.47 2.02
N GLY A 154 -11.90 -5.65 2.99
CA GLY A 154 -12.42 -6.13 4.28
C GLY A 154 -13.81 -6.74 4.16
N TYR A 155 -14.69 -6.09 3.41
CA TYR A 155 -16.04 -6.57 3.11
C TYR A 155 -16.00 -7.93 2.39
N LEU A 156 -15.17 -8.03 1.33
CA LEU A 156 -14.90 -9.28 0.63
C LEU A 156 -14.31 -10.37 1.55
N CYS A 157 -13.41 -9.99 2.45
CA CYS A 157 -12.81 -10.93 3.40
C CYS A 157 -13.85 -11.54 4.34
N ALA A 158 -14.84 -10.75 4.79
CA ALA A 158 -15.94 -11.23 5.61
C ALA A 158 -16.84 -12.21 4.83
N ASP A 159 -17.18 -11.89 3.58
CA ASP A 159 -17.95 -12.75 2.70
C ASP A 159 -17.25 -14.10 2.45
N ILE A 160 -15.94 -14.08 2.15
CA ILE A 160 -15.13 -15.29 2.01
C ILE A 160 -15.10 -16.09 3.32
N LEU A 161 -14.92 -15.43 4.46
CA LEU A 161 -14.83 -16.09 5.78
C LEU A 161 -16.14 -16.79 6.13
N THR A 162 -17.26 -16.14 5.94
CA THR A 162 -18.60 -16.67 6.24
C THR A 162 -19.10 -17.63 5.16
N GLY A 163 -18.97 -17.27 3.88
CA GLY A 163 -19.09 -18.10 2.69
C GLY A 163 -20.29 -19.06 2.61
N GLY A 164 -21.51 -18.60 2.99
CA GLY A 164 -22.73 -19.42 2.97
C GLY A 164 -22.68 -20.60 3.95
N ARG A 165 -21.89 -20.52 5.01
CA ARG A 165 -21.68 -21.56 6.01
C ARG A 165 -22.43 -21.23 7.31
N ASP A 166 -22.51 -22.23 8.15
CA ASP A 166 -22.95 -22.09 9.53
C ASP A 166 -21.87 -21.33 10.31
N VAL A 167 -22.11 -20.04 10.54
CA VAL A 167 -21.18 -19.12 11.18
C VAL A 167 -21.25 -19.31 12.69
N PRO A 168 -20.11 -19.42 13.40
CA PRO A 168 -20.11 -19.56 14.86
C PRO A 168 -20.60 -18.27 15.54
N GLU A 169 -21.01 -18.37 16.80
CA GLU A 169 -21.44 -17.23 17.59
C GLU A 169 -20.34 -16.18 17.78
N LYS A 170 -19.08 -16.58 17.58
CA LYS A 170 -17.91 -15.71 17.76
C LYS A 170 -16.89 -15.86 16.64
N ILE A 171 -16.36 -14.72 16.18
CA ILE A 171 -15.24 -14.62 15.23
C ILE A 171 -14.08 -13.88 15.88
N TYR A 172 -12.86 -14.36 15.67
CA TYR A 172 -11.64 -13.77 16.19
C TYR A 172 -10.93 -12.93 15.13
N VAL A 173 -10.73 -11.63 15.43
CA VAL A 173 -9.91 -10.73 14.64
C VAL A 173 -8.54 -10.60 15.30
N VAL A 174 -7.53 -11.27 14.74
CA VAL A 174 -6.17 -11.19 15.26
C VAL A 174 -5.49 -9.93 14.74
N ARG A 175 -4.95 -9.12 15.64
CA ARG A 175 -4.35 -7.82 15.35
C ARG A 175 -2.94 -7.72 15.92
N ILE A 176 -2.06 -7.05 15.20
CA ILE A 176 -0.71 -6.74 15.68
C ILE A 176 -0.77 -5.48 16.56
N ALA A 177 -0.28 -5.61 17.78
CA ALA A 177 -0.01 -4.47 18.64
C ALA A 177 1.25 -3.75 18.12
N ARG A 178 1.08 -2.55 17.54
CA ARG A 178 2.20 -1.77 16.96
C ARG A 178 2.77 -0.75 17.93
N ASP A 179 1.89 -0.09 18.69
CA ASP A 179 2.27 0.88 19.68
C ASP A 179 1.32 0.82 20.88
N LYS A 180 1.81 1.28 22.04
CA LYS A 180 1.02 1.28 23.27
C LYS A 180 -0.10 2.34 23.28
N MET A 181 -0.07 3.29 22.34
CA MET A 181 -0.99 4.43 22.25
C MET A 181 -2.06 4.26 21.16
N GLY A 182 -2.00 3.19 20.36
CA GLY A 182 -2.98 2.93 19.29
C GLY A 182 -2.91 3.92 18.12
N LEU A 183 -1.78 4.62 17.95
CA LEU A 183 -1.59 5.66 16.93
C LEU A 183 -1.48 5.11 15.50
N SER A 184 -1.26 3.79 15.35
CA SER A 184 -1.09 3.13 14.06
C SER A 184 -2.12 2.04 13.85
N ASP A 185 -3.07 2.27 12.94
CA ASP A 185 -3.98 1.23 12.43
C ASP A 185 -4.08 1.30 10.90
N PRO A 186 -3.04 0.85 10.15
CA PRO A 186 -3.06 0.87 8.69
C PRO A 186 -4.11 -0.08 8.10
N THR A 187 -4.75 -0.90 8.94
CA THR A 187 -5.82 -1.83 8.53
C THR A 187 -7.23 -1.34 8.90
N ALA A 188 -7.35 -0.11 9.40
CA ALA A 188 -8.63 0.43 9.89
C ALA A 188 -9.75 0.36 8.85
N ALA A 189 -9.47 0.75 7.60
CA ALA A 189 -10.46 0.73 6.53
C ALA A 189 -10.90 -0.71 6.17
N ARG A 190 -9.96 -1.69 6.17
CA ARG A 190 -10.32 -3.12 5.99
C ARG A 190 -11.22 -3.59 7.12
N ARG A 191 -10.84 -3.28 8.35
CA ARG A 191 -11.64 -3.63 9.52
C ARG A 191 -13.04 -3.02 9.46
N ALA A 192 -13.16 -1.77 9.05
CA ALA A 192 -14.45 -1.12 8.87
C ALA A 192 -15.33 -1.89 7.87
N GLY A 193 -14.81 -2.21 6.67
CA GLY A 193 -15.56 -2.99 5.68
C GLY A 193 -15.96 -4.38 6.19
N PHE A 194 -15.08 -5.07 6.92
CA PHE A 194 -15.40 -6.34 7.57
C PHE A 194 -16.53 -6.19 8.60
N MET A 195 -16.43 -5.20 9.46
CA MET A 195 -17.42 -4.97 10.51
C MET A 195 -18.79 -4.58 9.96
N ASP A 196 -18.83 -3.79 8.88
CA ASP A 196 -20.08 -3.40 8.24
C ASP A 196 -20.76 -4.61 7.58
N PHE A 197 -19.99 -5.48 6.90
CA PHE A 197 -20.52 -6.76 6.38
C PHE A 197 -21.11 -7.61 7.50
N MET A 198 -20.37 -7.79 8.60
CA MET A 198 -20.84 -8.59 9.72
C MET A 198 -22.11 -8.02 10.36
N LYS A 199 -22.16 -6.70 10.54
CA LYS A 199 -23.34 -6.02 11.07
C LYS A 199 -24.56 -6.16 10.15
N GLU A 200 -24.36 -6.15 8.83
CA GLU A 200 -25.44 -6.25 7.84
C GLU A 200 -25.97 -7.68 7.72
N HIS A 201 -25.10 -8.69 7.73
CA HIS A 201 -25.48 -10.08 7.43
C HIS A 201 -25.52 -11.00 8.64
N TYR A 202 -24.77 -10.69 9.70
CA TYR A 202 -24.60 -11.51 10.91
C TYR A 202 -24.56 -10.65 12.18
N PRO A 203 -25.62 -9.87 12.48
CA PRO A 203 -25.60 -8.87 13.57
C PRO A 203 -25.42 -9.47 14.97
N ASP A 204 -25.77 -10.74 15.15
CA ASP A 204 -25.71 -11.42 16.46
C ASP A 204 -24.33 -12.07 16.72
N VAL A 205 -23.43 -12.08 15.71
CA VAL A 205 -22.10 -12.69 15.84
C VAL A 205 -21.18 -11.75 16.62
N GLN A 206 -20.60 -12.25 17.69
CA GLN A 206 -19.61 -11.51 18.47
C GLN A 206 -18.27 -11.45 17.74
N ILE A 207 -17.65 -10.26 17.69
CA ILE A 207 -16.33 -10.06 17.09
C ILE A 207 -15.32 -9.73 18.19
N ASP A 208 -14.42 -10.68 18.45
CA ASP A 208 -13.38 -10.54 19.48
C ASP A 208 -12.04 -10.13 18.84
N ASN A 209 -11.45 -9.03 19.34
CA ASN A 209 -10.12 -8.60 18.93
C ASN A 209 -9.04 -9.25 19.79
N VAL A 210 -8.10 -9.94 19.16
CA VAL A 210 -6.97 -10.60 19.81
C VAL A 210 -5.69 -9.88 19.42
N PHE A 211 -5.09 -9.14 20.36
CA PHE A 211 -3.85 -8.40 20.10
C PHE A 211 -2.64 -9.27 20.41
N ILE A 212 -1.70 -9.35 19.46
CA ILE A 212 -0.45 -10.11 19.54
C ILE A 212 0.76 -9.22 19.24
N ASP A 213 1.90 -9.54 19.90
CA ASP A 213 3.20 -9.00 19.52
C ASP A 213 3.87 -9.96 18.52
N PRO A 214 4.11 -9.55 17.26
CA PRO A 214 4.65 -10.45 16.24
C PRO A 214 6.12 -10.85 16.48
N LYS A 215 6.78 -10.25 17.46
CA LYS A 215 8.18 -10.53 17.82
C LYS A 215 8.31 -11.58 18.94
N ASP A 216 7.23 -11.89 19.63
CA ASP A 216 7.22 -12.82 20.77
C ASP A 216 6.31 -14.03 20.49
N LYS A 217 6.91 -15.12 19.98
CA LYS A 217 6.20 -16.37 19.68
C LYS A 217 5.50 -16.95 20.93
N ALA A 218 6.14 -16.90 22.09
CA ALA A 218 5.57 -17.46 23.33
C ALA A 218 4.34 -16.67 23.77
N ALA A 219 4.41 -15.34 23.75
CA ALA A 219 3.28 -14.47 24.06
C ALA A 219 2.13 -14.65 23.06
N ILE A 220 2.42 -14.81 21.75
CA ILE A 220 1.40 -15.15 20.75
C ILE A 220 0.66 -16.43 21.15
N TYR A 221 1.39 -17.50 21.44
CA TYR A 221 0.79 -18.79 21.75
C TYR A 221 -0.03 -18.73 23.02
N THR A 222 0.49 -18.11 24.10
CA THR A 222 -0.25 -17.91 25.35
C THR A 222 -1.57 -17.16 25.10
N LYS A 223 -1.53 -16.10 24.27
CA LYS A 223 -2.72 -15.31 23.96
C LYS A 223 -3.73 -16.09 23.13
N LEU A 224 -3.27 -16.84 22.13
CA LEU A 224 -4.12 -17.67 21.29
C LEU A 224 -4.69 -18.88 22.06
N ASP A 225 -3.93 -19.50 22.98
CA ASP A 225 -4.44 -20.56 23.87
C ASP A 225 -5.62 -20.07 24.74
N GLN A 226 -5.56 -18.80 25.22
CA GLN A 226 -6.61 -18.17 26.03
C GLN A 226 -7.85 -17.71 25.23
N THR A 227 -7.76 -17.67 23.91
CA THR A 227 -8.82 -17.16 23.04
C THR A 227 -9.25 -18.22 22.03
N VAL A 228 -8.63 -18.27 20.87
CA VAL A 228 -8.96 -19.21 19.78
C VAL A 228 -8.84 -20.68 20.25
N GLY A 229 -7.83 -21.01 21.05
CA GLY A 229 -7.58 -22.36 21.57
C GLY A 229 -8.59 -22.78 22.64
N ALA A 230 -9.09 -21.84 23.43
CA ALA A 230 -10.09 -22.11 24.47
C ALA A 230 -11.49 -22.39 23.90
N GLU A 231 -11.76 -21.99 22.67
CA GLU A 231 -13.04 -22.18 22.01
C GLU A 231 -13.32 -23.65 21.72
N LYS A 232 -14.55 -24.08 21.97
CA LYS A 232 -15.00 -25.43 21.65
C LYS A 232 -15.85 -25.41 20.38
N GLY A 233 -15.47 -26.20 19.37
CA GLY A 233 -16.19 -26.29 18.11
C GLY A 233 -15.59 -25.44 17.00
N LYS A 234 -16.43 -24.97 16.08
CA LYS A 234 -16.00 -24.20 14.91
C LYS A 234 -15.39 -22.85 15.29
N ARG A 235 -14.26 -22.54 14.74
CA ARG A 235 -13.51 -21.31 14.96
C ARG A 235 -13.35 -20.56 13.66
N PHE A 236 -13.67 -19.28 13.65
CA PHE A 236 -13.43 -18.40 12.52
C PHE A 236 -12.42 -17.34 12.93
N VAL A 237 -11.33 -17.23 12.17
CA VAL A 237 -10.23 -16.32 12.46
C VAL A 237 -9.87 -15.50 11.21
N VAL A 238 -9.68 -14.22 11.40
CA VAL A 238 -9.21 -13.29 10.36
C VAL A 238 -8.05 -12.45 10.86
N MET A 239 -7.15 -12.11 9.96
CA MET A 239 -6.06 -11.15 10.21
C MET A 239 -5.91 -10.22 9.01
N PHE A 240 -6.05 -8.92 9.24
CA PHE A 240 -6.10 -7.90 8.17
C PHE A 240 -4.74 -7.46 7.63
N ASN A 241 -3.66 -7.94 8.21
CA ASN A 241 -2.29 -7.71 7.73
C ASN A 241 -1.68 -8.99 7.14
N SER A 242 -0.48 -8.86 6.60
CA SER A 242 0.23 -9.93 5.89
C SER A 242 0.78 -11.07 6.75
N ARG A 243 0.44 -11.17 8.05
CA ARG A 243 1.09 -12.12 8.97
C ARG A 243 0.16 -13.24 9.46
N ILE A 244 -0.82 -13.65 8.66
CA ILE A 244 -1.75 -14.74 9.02
C ILE A 244 -1.04 -16.07 9.31
N HIS A 245 0.16 -16.28 8.77
CA HIS A 245 1.01 -17.43 9.09
C HIS A 245 1.27 -17.58 10.58
N LEU A 246 1.30 -16.50 11.38
CA LEU A 246 1.48 -16.60 12.84
C LEU A 246 0.31 -17.36 13.50
N VAL A 247 -0.90 -17.18 13.00
CA VAL A 247 -2.08 -17.94 13.42
C VAL A 247 -2.00 -19.37 12.88
N ALA A 248 -1.63 -19.54 11.62
CA ALA A 248 -1.51 -20.86 10.99
C ALA A 248 -0.47 -21.74 11.68
N ASP A 249 0.70 -21.19 12.01
CA ASP A 249 1.76 -21.90 12.77
C ASP A 249 1.22 -22.37 14.13
N TYR A 250 0.50 -21.48 14.85
CA TYR A 250 -0.12 -21.82 16.13
C TYR A 250 -1.15 -22.97 15.98
N LEU A 251 -2.06 -22.88 15.02
CA LEU A 251 -3.08 -23.90 14.80
C LEU A 251 -2.47 -25.26 14.45
N THR A 252 -1.43 -25.26 13.63
CA THR A 252 -0.68 -26.47 13.27
C THR A 252 0.02 -27.07 14.47
N ASP A 253 0.76 -26.29 15.25
CA ASP A 253 1.51 -26.73 16.42
C ASP A 253 0.57 -27.26 17.56
N ARG A 254 -0.68 -26.78 17.62
CA ARG A 254 -1.71 -27.23 18.58
C ARG A 254 -2.61 -28.35 18.05
N GLY A 255 -2.47 -28.75 16.79
CA GLY A 255 -3.34 -29.75 16.16
C GLY A 255 -4.80 -29.30 16.06
N ILE A 256 -5.06 -28.00 15.89
CA ILE A 256 -6.41 -27.44 15.77
C ILE A 256 -6.81 -27.44 14.30
N HIS A 257 -7.78 -28.26 13.92
CA HIS A 257 -8.23 -28.44 12.54
C HIS A 257 -9.61 -27.81 12.25
N ASP A 258 -10.43 -27.59 13.29
CA ASP A 258 -11.77 -26.99 13.18
C ASP A 258 -11.72 -25.47 13.18
N CYS A 259 -10.84 -24.91 12.36
CA CYS A 259 -10.63 -23.47 12.25
C CYS A 259 -10.70 -23.03 10.79
N ARG A 260 -11.59 -22.06 10.51
CA ARG A 260 -11.61 -21.38 9.22
C ARG A 260 -10.82 -20.08 9.33
N VAL A 261 -9.83 -19.94 8.48
CA VAL A 261 -8.87 -18.84 8.54
C VAL A 261 -8.81 -18.13 7.19
N VAL A 262 -9.00 -16.82 7.21
CA VAL A 262 -8.81 -15.96 6.03
C VAL A 262 -7.81 -14.86 6.37
N GLY A 263 -6.91 -14.57 5.46
CA GLY A 263 -5.87 -13.57 5.66
C GLY A 263 -5.61 -12.74 4.41
N PHE A 264 -4.50 -12.02 4.46
CA PHE A 264 -4.08 -11.13 3.38
C PHE A 264 -2.65 -11.43 2.95
N ASP A 265 -2.38 -11.10 1.69
CA ASP A 265 -1.06 -11.09 1.06
C ASP A 265 -0.43 -12.48 0.86
N CYS A 266 0.25 -12.62 -0.26
CA CYS A 266 0.90 -13.86 -0.70
C CYS A 266 2.38 -13.91 -0.29
N LEU A 267 2.66 -13.80 1.04
CA LEU A 267 3.98 -14.12 1.56
C LEU A 267 4.22 -15.63 1.50
N GLU A 268 5.47 -16.03 1.37
CA GLU A 268 5.85 -17.45 1.25
C GLU A 268 5.20 -18.32 2.34
N LYS A 269 5.32 -17.94 3.61
CA LYS A 269 4.69 -18.64 4.74
C LYS A 269 3.16 -18.66 4.68
N ASN A 270 2.52 -17.59 4.17
CA ASN A 270 1.07 -17.57 3.99
C ASN A 270 0.64 -18.54 2.89
N ILE A 271 1.42 -18.63 1.81
CA ILE A 271 1.19 -19.59 0.72
C ILE A 271 1.39 -21.04 1.20
N GLU A 272 2.40 -21.31 2.03
CA GLU A 272 2.59 -22.62 2.66
C GLU A 272 1.36 -23.00 3.52
N ALA A 273 0.85 -22.06 4.34
CA ALA A 273 -0.34 -22.26 5.14
C ALA A 273 -1.61 -22.46 4.29
N LEU A 274 -1.66 -21.85 3.11
CA LEU A 274 -2.75 -22.02 2.15
C LEU A 274 -2.69 -23.40 1.48
N ARG A 275 -1.50 -23.87 1.08
CA ARG A 275 -1.27 -25.20 0.51
C ARG A 275 -1.62 -26.32 1.49
N SER A 276 -1.21 -26.18 2.76
CA SER A 276 -1.53 -27.15 3.81
C SER A 276 -3.04 -27.19 4.14
N GLY A 277 -3.79 -26.14 3.77
CA GLY A 277 -5.20 -26.00 4.08
C GLY A 277 -5.50 -25.43 5.47
N THR A 278 -4.48 -25.04 6.24
CA THR A 278 -4.64 -24.34 7.52
C THR A 278 -5.27 -22.95 7.31
N VAL A 279 -4.91 -22.26 6.22
CA VAL A 279 -5.57 -21.05 5.74
C VAL A 279 -6.43 -21.41 4.52
N GLN A 280 -7.69 -20.98 4.48
CA GLN A 280 -8.61 -21.32 3.41
C GLN A 280 -8.57 -20.34 2.24
N ALA A 281 -8.32 -19.06 2.53
CA ALA A 281 -8.19 -18.04 1.49
C ALA A 281 -7.27 -16.90 1.92
N LEU A 282 -6.66 -16.26 0.92
CA LEU A 282 -5.92 -15.02 1.06
C LEU A 282 -6.48 -13.99 0.08
N VAL A 283 -6.66 -12.78 0.55
CA VAL A 283 -6.90 -11.62 -0.32
C VAL A 283 -5.54 -11.04 -0.71
N ALA A 284 -5.13 -11.26 -1.93
CA ALA A 284 -3.84 -10.86 -2.45
C ALA A 284 -3.89 -9.51 -3.15
N GLN A 285 -2.78 -8.78 -3.10
CA GLN A 285 -2.60 -7.51 -3.80
C GLN A 285 -1.29 -7.49 -4.58
N HIS A 286 -1.25 -6.74 -5.70
CA HIS A 286 -0.08 -6.59 -6.54
C HIS A 286 0.76 -5.40 -6.08
N THR A 287 1.55 -5.58 -5.02
CA THR A 287 2.29 -4.50 -4.35
C THR A 287 3.42 -3.93 -5.19
N ASP A 288 4.04 -4.72 -6.04
CA ASP A 288 5.02 -4.31 -7.04
C ASP A 288 4.39 -3.38 -8.08
N ARG A 289 3.23 -3.76 -8.62
CA ARG A 289 2.47 -2.95 -9.57
C ARG A 289 2.03 -1.60 -8.97
N GLN A 290 1.58 -1.59 -7.72
CA GLN A 290 1.27 -0.34 -7.01
C GLN A 290 2.46 0.63 -7.02
N ALA A 291 3.67 0.10 -6.74
CA ALA A 291 4.89 0.90 -6.71
C ALA A 291 5.28 1.41 -8.10
N VAL A 292 5.22 0.56 -9.14
CA VAL A 292 5.53 0.94 -10.51
C VAL A 292 4.58 2.02 -11.03
N GLU A 293 3.27 1.86 -10.81
CA GLU A 293 2.27 2.83 -11.27
C GLU A 293 2.40 4.17 -10.53
N ALA A 294 2.67 4.16 -9.22
CA ALA A 294 2.90 5.37 -8.45
C ALA A 294 4.13 6.15 -8.93
N VAL A 295 5.25 5.47 -9.16
CA VAL A 295 6.48 6.09 -9.68
C VAL A 295 6.27 6.67 -11.06
N ASN A 296 5.64 5.92 -11.97
CA ASN A 296 5.37 6.38 -13.33
C ASN A 296 4.45 7.61 -13.34
N SER A 297 3.40 7.61 -12.51
CA SER A 297 2.50 8.76 -12.37
C SER A 297 3.19 9.99 -11.81
N MET A 298 4.07 9.84 -10.80
CA MET A 298 4.86 10.95 -10.28
C MET A 298 5.86 11.45 -11.33
N ALA A 299 6.49 10.55 -12.07
CA ALA A 299 7.40 10.90 -13.16
C ALA A 299 6.68 11.69 -14.26
N ASP A 300 5.51 11.25 -14.71
CA ASP A 300 4.69 11.94 -15.71
C ASP A 300 4.28 13.34 -15.22
N TYR A 301 3.91 13.47 -13.95
CA TYR A 301 3.61 14.77 -13.36
C TYR A 301 4.82 15.70 -13.35
N LEU A 302 5.98 15.22 -12.88
CA LEU A 302 7.20 16.01 -12.78
C LEU A 302 7.80 16.40 -14.14
N LEU A 303 7.67 15.53 -15.14
CA LEU A 303 8.24 15.75 -16.47
C LEU A 303 7.34 16.59 -17.38
N MET A 304 6.03 16.34 -17.31
CA MET A 304 5.08 16.85 -18.29
C MET A 304 4.01 17.77 -17.68
N GLY A 305 3.97 17.94 -16.36
CA GLY A 305 2.87 18.60 -15.66
C GLY A 305 1.53 17.89 -15.84
N LYS A 306 1.56 16.59 -16.21
CA LYS A 306 0.36 15.83 -16.51
C LYS A 306 -0.36 15.48 -15.22
N SER A 307 -1.58 15.98 -15.08
CA SER A 307 -2.43 15.60 -13.94
C SER A 307 -2.75 14.11 -13.95
N VAL A 308 -2.82 13.50 -12.78
CA VAL A 308 -3.27 12.12 -12.65
C VAL A 308 -4.76 12.03 -12.96
N ALA A 309 -5.15 11.13 -13.85
CA ALA A 309 -6.52 11.03 -14.35
C ALA A 309 -7.54 10.68 -13.25
N LYS A 310 -7.13 9.91 -12.25
CA LYS A 310 -7.92 9.55 -11.07
C LYS A 310 -7.11 9.81 -9.83
N ARG A 311 -7.75 10.36 -8.81
CA ARG A 311 -7.10 10.58 -7.51
C ARG A 311 -6.83 9.26 -6.80
N ASP A 312 -7.79 8.35 -6.78
CA ASP A 312 -7.64 7.00 -6.23
C ASP A 312 -7.46 5.97 -7.35
N ASN A 313 -6.26 5.39 -7.44
CA ASN A 313 -5.90 4.36 -8.40
C ASN A 313 -5.86 3.02 -7.68
N PHE A 314 -6.98 2.31 -7.75
CA PHE A 314 -7.09 1.00 -7.14
C PHE A 314 -6.47 -0.07 -8.03
N ILE A 315 -5.47 -0.74 -7.50
CA ILE A 315 -4.90 -1.94 -8.10
C ILE A 315 -5.78 -3.13 -7.70
N GLN A 316 -6.03 -4.02 -8.66
CA GLN A 316 -6.86 -5.19 -8.45
C GLN A 316 -6.40 -6.02 -7.26
N MET A 317 -7.35 -6.72 -6.66
CA MET A 317 -7.13 -7.74 -5.64
C MET A 317 -7.61 -9.09 -6.16
N ASP A 318 -6.91 -10.15 -5.75
CA ASP A 318 -7.22 -11.52 -6.13
C ASP A 318 -7.55 -12.36 -4.91
N ILE A 319 -8.41 -13.35 -5.09
CA ILE A 319 -8.71 -14.35 -4.07
C ILE A 319 -7.86 -15.58 -4.36
N LEU A 320 -6.95 -15.89 -3.45
CA LEU A 320 -6.12 -17.08 -3.52
C LEU A 320 -6.65 -18.18 -2.61
N ASN A 321 -6.62 -19.39 -3.12
CA ASN A 321 -6.84 -20.62 -2.40
C ASN A 321 -5.77 -21.66 -2.78
N ARG A 322 -5.82 -22.87 -2.22
CA ARG A 322 -4.82 -23.92 -2.49
C ARG A 322 -4.71 -24.31 -3.96
N TYR A 323 -5.68 -24.00 -4.80
CA TYR A 323 -5.73 -24.43 -6.21
C TYR A 323 -5.12 -23.41 -7.18
N ASN A 324 -4.96 -22.14 -6.77
CA ASN A 324 -4.45 -21.09 -7.63
C ASN A 324 -3.22 -20.37 -7.07
N CYS A 325 -2.80 -20.66 -5.82
CA CYS A 325 -1.72 -19.92 -5.15
C CYS A 325 -0.34 -20.09 -5.83
N ASP A 326 -0.09 -21.19 -6.51
CA ASP A 326 1.20 -21.47 -7.14
C ASP A 326 1.50 -20.55 -8.33
N TYR A 327 0.49 -19.90 -8.88
CA TYR A 327 0.63 -18.96 -10.00
C TYR A 327 1.00 -17.52 -9.55
N TYR A 328 1.17 -17.30 -8.23
CA TYR A 328 1.44 -15.98 -7.61
C TYR A 328 2.81 -15.84 -6.94
N LEU A 329 3.68 -16.83 -7.07
CA LEU A 329 5.03 -16.84 -6.49
C LEU A 329 6.09 -16.27 -7.42
#